data_b4bf0ad775703a9ae53a1204ffd5cfda
#
_entry.id   b4bf0ad775703a9ae53a1204ffd5cfda
#
_cell.length_a   1.000
_cell.length_b   1.000
_cell.length_c   1.000
_cell.angle_alpha   90.00
_cell.angle_beta   90.00
_cell.angle_gamma   90.00
#
_symmetry.space_group_name_H-M   'P 1'
#
loop_
_entity.id
_entity.type
_entity.pdbx_description
1 polymer ?
#
loop_
_entity_poly.entity_id
_entity_poly.type
_entity_poly.pdbx_seq_one_letter_code
_entity_poly.pdbx_strand_id
1 'polypeptide(L)'
;MVKGDAMSLHRSGPLWRVETAQGPIDAEAAVVALGPWAPDLLKRHGIALPFAVKRGYHCHFGPSGNAGLARPILDADVGYCLAPMEQGIRLTTGVEFADRDAPQTPVQLERATPAATALFPLGDPVEDKPWMGARPCFADSRPVIGRAPGQPGLWLACGHGHSGLTLGPATAGTGYGQL
;
A
#
# COMPACT_ATOMS: atom_id res chain seq x y z
N MET A 1 5.66 -10.14 -16.34
CA MET A 1 4.47 -9.55 -15.66
C MET A 1 3.40 -9.34 -16.72
N VAL A 2 2.15 -9.76 -16.47
CA VAL A 2 1.02 -9.66 -17.40
C VAL A 2 -0.07 -8.84 -16.72
N LYS A 3 -0.71 -7.92 -17.47
CA LYS A 3 -1.87 -7.16 -16.98
C LYS A 3 -3.10 -8.07 -17.00
N GLY A 4 -3.81 -8.19 -15.89
CA GLY A 4 -5.01 -9.01 -15.75
C GLY A 4 -6.05 -8.36 -14.85
N ASP A 5 -7.25 -8.93 -14.85
CA ASP A 5 -8.33 -8.55 -13.94
C ASP A 5 -8.33 -9.50 -12.74
N ALA A 6 -7.83 -9.02 -11.61
CA ALA A 6 -7.82 -9.80 -10.37
C ALA A 6 -9.22 -10.25 -9.93
N MET A 7 -10.26 -9.46 -10.25
CA MET A 7 -11.64 -9.80 -9.89
C MET A 7 -12.22 -10.95 -10.74
N SER A 8 -11.56 -11.33 -11.83
CA SER A 8 -11.91 -12.50 -12.64
C SER A 8 -11.45 -13.84 -12.06
N LEU A 9 -10.62 -13.83 -11.00
CA LEU A 9 -10.09 -15.06 -10.40
C LEU A 9 -11.23 -16.00 -9.96
N HIS A 10 -11.23 -17.22 -10.47
CA HIS A 10 -12.22 -18.22 -10.16
C HIS A 10 -11.68 -19.65 -10.29
N ARG A 11 -12.41 -20.64 -9.77
CA ARG A 11 -12.10 -22.06 -9.96
C ARG A 11 -12.52 -22.51 -11.35
N SER A 12 -11.62 -23.19 -12.06
CA SER A 12 -11.86 -23.86 -13.34
C SER A 12 -11.44 -25.33 -13.20
N GLY A 13 -12.36 -26.18 -12.78
CA GLY A 13 -12.02 -27.55 -12.40
C GLY A 13 -11.05 -27.61 -11.22
N PRO A 14 -9.92 -28.33 -11.34
CA PRO A 14 -8.91 -28.39 -10.27
C PRO A 14 -8.02 -27.12 -10.20
N LEU A 15 -8.05 -26.28 -11.22
CA LEU A 15 -7.15 -25.13 -11.37
C LEU A 15 -7.82 -23.81 -10.93
N TRP A 16 -7.00 -22.81 -10.70
CA TRP A 16 -7.39 -21.41 -10.60
C TRP A 16 -7.19 -20.74 -11.94
N ARG A 17 -8.17 -19.95 -12.39
CA ARG A 17 -8.11 -19.19 -13.65
C ARG A 17 -8.28 -17.71 -13.39
N VAL A 18 -7.47 -16.90 -14.08
CA VAL A 18 -7.58 -15.44 -14.12
C VAL A 18 -7.53 -14.95 -15.56
N GLU A 19 -8.39 -13.97 -15.89
CA GLU A 19 -8.39 -13.35 -17.21
C GLU A 19 -7.31 -12.27 -17.31
N THR A 20 -6.56 -12.29 -18.40
CA THR A 20 -5.49 -11.33 -18.67
C THR A 20 -5.60 -10.75 -20.07
N ALA A 21 -4.87 -9.66 -20.32
CA ALA A 21 -4.79 -9.04 -21.65
C ALA A 21 -4.21 -9.97 -22.74
N GLN A 22 -3.56 -11.07 -22.33
CA GLN A 22 -2.96 -12.06 -23.23
C GLN A 22 -3.75 -13.37 -23.29
N GLY A 23 -4.97 -13.39 -22.73
CA GLY A 23 -5.82 -14.55 -22.57
C GLY A 23 -5.81 -15.10 -21.15
N PRO A 24 -6.61 -16.13 -20.86
CA PRO A 24 -6.72 -16.71 -19.54
C PRO A 24 -5.42 -17.41 -19.12
N ILE A 25 -5.11 -17.35 -17.83
CA ILE A 25 -4.01 -18.10 -17.22
C ILE A 25 -4.60 -19.08 -16.22
N ASP A 26 -4.25 -20.35 -16.35
CA ASP A 26 -4.58 -21.42 -15.42
C ASP A 26 -3.37 -21.79 -14.58
N ALA A 27 -3.58 -22.04 -13.28
CA ALA A 27 -2.54 -22.46 -12.35
C ALA A 27 -3.12 -23.36 -11.25
N GLU A 28 -2.30 -24.26 -10.71
CA GLU A 28 -2.67 -25.12 -9.57
C GLU A 28 -2.86 -24.30 -8.29
N ALA A 29 -2.14 -23.19 -8.16
CA ALA A 29 -2.21 -22.30 -7.03
C ALA A 29 -2.27 -20.84 -7.47
N ALA A 30 -2.98 -20.01 -6.69
CA ALA A 30 -3.05 -18.56 -6.83
C ALA A 30 -2.74 -17.88 -5.50
N VAL A 31 -2.05 -16.74 -5.57
CA VAL A 31 -1.71 -15.94 -4.40
C VAL A 31 -2.42 -14.59 -4.48
N VAL A 32 -3.21 -14.27 -3.46
CA VAL A 32 -3.87 -12.97 -3.33
C VAL A 32 -2.92 -12.01 -2.60
N ALA A 33 -2.27 -11.13 -3.36
CA ALA A 33 -1.34 -10.10 -2.88
C ALA A 33 -1.81 -8.69 -3.32
N LEU A 34 -3.12 -8.44 -3.24
CA LEU A 34 -3.78 -7.27 -3.81
C LEU A 34 -3.80 -6.03 -2.89
N GLY A 35 -3.04 -6.04 -1.80
CA GLY A 35 -3.00 -4.90 -0.88
C GLY A 35 -4.40 -4.51 -0.39
N PRO A 36 -4.81 -3.22 -0.48
CA PRO A 36 -6.09 -2.76 0.04
C PRO A 36 -7.30 -3.23 -0.77
N TRP A 37 -7.11 -3.87 -1.93
CA TRP A 37 -8.17 -4.45 -2.76
C TRP A 37 -8.40 -5.95 -2.49
N ALA A 38 -7.58 -6.58 -1.65
CA ALA A 38 -7.73 -7.99 -1.31
C ALA A 38 -9.13 -8.35 -0.76
N PRO A 39 -9.76 -7.54 0.12
CA PRO A 39 -11.09 -7.85 0.65
C PRO A 39 -12.17 -7.96 -0.42
N ASP A 40 -12.09 -7.18 -1.49
CA ASP A 40 -13.09 -7.18 -2.57
C ASP A 40 -13.10 -8.53 -3.30
N LEU A 41 -11.92 -9.06 -3.60
CA LEU A 41 -11.78 -10.38 -4.19
C LEU A 41 -12.16 -11.50 -3.19
N LEU A 42 -11.63 -11.44 -1.97
CA LEU A 42 -11.81 -12.50 -0.98
C LEU A 42 -13.27 -12.67 -0.57
N LYS A 43 -14.05 -11.59 -0.49
CA LYS A 43 -15.48 -11.62 -0.25
C LYS A 43 -16.23 -12.44 -1.32
N ARG A 44 -15.81 -12.40 -2.58
CA ARG A 44 -16.40 -13.20 -3.66
C ARG A 44 -16.15 -14.70 -3.48
N HIS A 45 -15.10 -15.06 -2.75
CA HIS A 45 -14.73 -16.43 -2.39
C HIS A 45 -15.23 -16.86 -1.00
N GLY A 46 -16.15 -16.07 -0.39
CA GLY A 46 -16.70 -16.38 0.93
C GLY A 46 -15.76 -16.14 2.10
N ILE A 47 -14.66 -15.41 1.89
CA ILE A 47 -13.66 -15.11 2.92
C ILE A 47 -13.84 -13.66 3.38
N ALA A 48 -14.20 -13.48 4.66
CA ALA A 48 -14.27 -12.19 5.31
C ALA A 48 -13.06 -12.02 6.25
N LEU A 49 -12.31 -10.95 6.03
CA LEU A 49 -11.19 -10.58 6.89
C LEU A 49 -11.51 -9.27 7.62
N PRO A 50 -11.15 -9.11 8.90
CA PRO A 50 -11.32 -7.86 9.66
C PRO A 50 -10.28 -6.82 9.23
N PHE A 51 -10.47 -6.32 8.02
CA PHE A 51 -9.51 -5.51 7.30
C PHE A 51 -9.82 -4.02 7.51
N ALA A 52 -8.81 -3.23 7.79
CA ALA A 52 -8.91 -1.78 7.89
C ALA A 52 -7.97 -1.11 6.88
N VAL A 53 -8.36 0.07 6.46
CA VAL A 53 -7.53 0.91 5.60
C VAL A 53 -7.05 2.11 6.40
N LYS A 54 -5.73 2.34 6.38
CA LYS A 54 -5.10 3.54 6.91
C LYS A 54 -4.56 4.33 5.72
N ARG A 55 -5.16 5.49 5.44
CA ARG A 55 -4.71 6.36 4.35
C ARG A 55 -3.57 7.25 4.82
N GLY A 56 -2.65 7.59 3.93
CA GLY A 56 -1.59 8.53 4.17
C GLY A 56 -1.32 9.38 2.94
N TYR A 57 -0.85 10.59 3.17
CA TYR A 57 -0.62 11.58 2.12
C TYR A 57 0.83 11.97 2.03
N HIS A 58 1.28 12.32 0.83
CA HIS A 58 2.55 13.03 0.65
C HIS A 58 2.46 14.02 -0.51
N CYS A 59 3.40 14.96 -0.47
CA CYS A 59 3.69 15.87 -1.56
C CYS A 59 5.20 16.04 -1.66
N HIS A 60 5.72 16.24 -2.87
CA HIS A 60 7.13 16.61 -3.07
C HIS A 60 7.25 18.11 -3.19
N PHE A 61 8.35 18.63 -2.68
CA PHE A 61 8.69 20.06 -2.72
C PHE A 61 10.07 20.20 -3.37
N GLY A 62 10.22 21.21 -4.21
CA GLY A 62 11.54 21.63 -4.65
C GLY A 62 12.37 22.16 -3.47
N PRO A 63 13.71 22.18 -3.57
CA PRO A 63 14.53 22.88 -2.59
C PRO A 63 14.35 24.40 -2.73
N SER A 64 14.35 25.12 -1.61
CA SER A 64 14.45 26.58 -1.64
C SER A 64 15.91 27.00 -1.65
N GLY A 65 16.31 27.81 -2.62
CA GLY A 65 17.71 28.23 -2.80
C GLY A 65 18.66 27.04 -3.04
N ASN A 66 19.72 26.95 -2.26
CA ASN A 66 20.72 25.87 -2.31
C ASN A 66 20.52 24.82 -1.22
N ALA A 67 19.33 24.76 -0.62
CA ALA A 67 19.04 23.79 0.42
C ALA A 67 19.13 22.34 -0.10
N GLY A 68 19.81 21.48 0.61
CA GLY A 68 19.96 20.06 0.30
C GLY A 68 19.64 19.19 1.51
N LEU A 69 18.74 18.24 1.36
CA LEU A 69 18.42 17.26 2.38
C LEU A 69 19.16 15.95 2.06
N ALA A 70 20.14 15.60 2.89
CA ALA A 70 20.95 14.41 2.68
C ALA A 70 20.36 13.14 3.35
N ARG A 71 19.51 13.31 4.37
CA ARG A 71 18.92 12.21 5.16
C ARG A 71 17.50 12.56 5.56
N PRO A 72 16.62 11.56 5.77
CA PRO A 72 15.28 11.80 6.28
C PRO A 72 15.30 12.48 7.65
N ILE A 73 14.35 13.40 7.87
CA ILE A 73 14.06 14.08 9.13
C ILE A 73 12.67 13.66 9.57
N LEU A 74 12.55 13.13 10.78
CA LEU A 74 11.27 12.82 11.41
C LEU A 74 10.99 13.85 12.49
N ASP A 75 9.89 14.59 12.34
CA ASP A 75 9.32 15.42 13.39
C ASP A 75 8.21 14.61 14.08
N ALA A 76 8.53 14.11 15.27
CA ALA A 76 7.59 13.28 16.03
C ALA A 76 6.48 14.09 16.72
N ASP A 77 6.70 15.35 16.98
CA ASP A 77 5.75 16.22 17.69
C ASP A 77 4.59 16.63 16.75
N VAL A 78 4.92 16.99 15.51
CA VAL A 78 3.92 17.35 14.48
C VAL A 78 3.45 16.12 13.70
N GLY A 79 4.28 15.07 13.61
CA GLY A 79 3.91 13.81 12.98
C GLY A 79 4.15 13.79 11.47
N TYR A 80 5.28 14.30 10.98
CA TYR A 80 5.65 14.23 9.57
C TYR A 80 7.10 13.75 9.38
N CYS A 81 7.40 13.33 8.17
CA CYS A 81 8.76 12.98 7.74
C CYS A 81 9.10 13.73 6.45
N LEU A 82 10.26 14.38 6.44
CA LEU A 82 10.91 14.88 5.23
C LEU A 82 11.90 13.84 4.74
N ALA A 83 11.86 13.48 3.47
CA ALA A 83 12.79 12.52 2.88
C ALA A 83 13.32 13.02 1.52
N PRO A 84 14.64 12.90 1.25
CA PRO A 84 15.19 13.17 -0.06
C PRO A 84 14.71 12.10 -1.06
N MET A 85 14.18 12.54 -2.20
CA MET A 85 13.69 11.68 -3.28
C MET A 85 14.19 12.21 -4.62
N GLU A 86 14.05 11.42 -5.68
CA GLU A 86 14.43 11.83 -7.04
C GLU A 86 13.65 13.06 -7.52
N GLN A 87 12.38 13.19 -7.12
CA GLN A 87 11.49 14.29 -7.49
C GLN A 87 11.63 15.54 -6.60
N GLY A 88 12.45 15.48 -5.57
CA GLY A 88 12.61 16.57 -4.60
C GLY A 88 12.53 16.07 -3.16
N ILE A 89 12.11 16.94 -2.27
CA ILE A 89 11.95 16.61 -0.84
C ILE A 89 10.51 16.19 -0.58
N ARG A 90 10.31 14.93 -0.23
CA ARG A 90 8.98 14.40 0.07
C ARG A 90 8.59 14.68 1.50
N LEU A 91 7.51 15.41 1.71
CA LEU A 91 6.82 15.55 2.97
C LEU A 91 5.73 14.47 3.06
N THR A 92 5.88 13.56 4.01
CA THR A 92 4.92 12.47 4.27
C THR A 92 4.33 12.65 5.65
N THR A 93 3.01 12.49 5.78
CA THR A 93 2.30 12.63 7.06
C THR A 93 1.86 11.29 7.62
N GLY A 94 1.20 11.33 8.77
CA GLY A 94 0.73 10.20 9.56
C GLY A 94 -0.36 9.35 8.91
N VAL A 95 -1.48 9.17 9.61
CA VAL A 95 -2.52 8.21 9.25
C VAL A 95 -3.90 8.87 9.34
N GLU A 96 -4.71 8.63 8.32
CA GLU A 96 -6.14 8.92 8.31
C GLU A 96 -6.92 7.60 8.29
N PHE A 97 -7.93 7.49 9.15
CA PHE A 97 -8.89 6.39 9.15
C PHE A 97 -10.10 6.78 8.31
N ALA A 98 -10.20 6.19 7.13
CA ALA A 98 -11.32 6.39 6.22
C ALA A 98 -11.44 5.19 5.28
N ASP A 99 -12.57 5.06 4.60
CA ASP A 99 -12.74 4.06 3.56
C ASP A 99 -11.74 4.30 2.43
N ARG A 100 -11.28 3.20 1.80
CA ARG A 100 -10.28 3.24 0.73
C ARG A 100 -10.61 4.26 -0.36
N ASP A 101 -11.87 4.27 -0.77
CA ASP A 101 -12.34 5.02 -1.94
C ASP A 101 -13.08 6.33 -1.54
N ALA A 102 -13.10 6.69 -0.24
CA ALA A 102 -13.66 7.95 0.21
C ALA A 102 -12.87 9.16 -0.36
N PRO A 103 -13.50 10.33 -0.52
CA PRO A 103 -12.81 11.53 -0.97
C PRO A 103 -11.55 11.81 -0.16
N GLN A 104 -10.54 12.39 -0.80
CA GLN A 104 -9.29 12.77 -0.14
C GLN A 104 -9.51 13.94 0.80
N THR A 105 -8.89 13.89 1.99
CA THR A 105 -8.92 14.92 3.01
C THR A 105 -7.52 15.15 3.59
N PRO A 106 -6.59 15.80 2.85
CA PRO A 106 -5.18 15.91 3.22
C PRO A 106 -4.89 16.89 4.37
N VAL A 107 -5.78 17.02 5.35
CA VAL A 107 -5.70 17.98 6.47
C VAL A 107 -4.39 17.85 7.25
N GLN A 108 -3.88 16.62 7.42
CA GLN A 108 -2.61 16.42 8.12
C GLN A 108 -1.44 17.00 7.32
N LEU A 109 -1.45 16.86 5.99
CA LEU A 109 -0.43 17.43 5.13
C LEU A 109 -0.49 18.97 5.15
N GLU A 110 -1.68 19.52 5.08
CA GLU A 110 -1.90 20.98 5.17
C GLU A 110 -1.37 21.57 6.48
N ARG A 111 -1.55 20.86 7.61
CA ARG A 111 -1.02 21.26 8.92
C ARG A 111 0.49 21.07 9.03
N ALA A 112 1.03 20.02 8.46
CA ALA A 112 2.46 19.71 8.55
C ALA A 112 3.32 20.62 7.66
N THR A 113 2.80 21.07 6.51
CA THR A 113 3.56 21.89 5.56
C THR A 113 4.15 23.15 6.15
N PRO A 114 3.42 24.00 6.89
CA PRO A 114 4.00 25.20 7.52
C PRO A 114 5.10 24.86 8.55
N ALA A 115 4.89 23.82 9.36
CA ALA A 115 5.86 23.38 10.35
C ALA A 115 7.14 22.85 9.68
N ALA A 116 6.98 22.05 8.64
CA ALA A 116 8.10 21.53 7.85
C ALA A 116 8.89 22.64 7.14
N THR A 117 8.20 23.64 6.61
CA THR A 117 8.84 24.81 5.97
C THR A 117 9.61 25.68 6.97
N ALA A 118 9.10 25.78 8.22
CA ALA A 118 9.81 26.48 9.28
C ALA A 118 11.09 25.74 9.74
N LEU A 119 11.08 24.39 9.68
CA LEU A 119 12.22 23.55 10.05
C LEU A 119 13.27 23.46 8.92
N PHE A 120 12.82 23.36 7.69
CA PHE A 120 13.68 23.14 6.53
C PHE A 120 13.19 23.98 5.33
N PRO A 121 14.08 24.64 4.58
CA PRO A 121 13.69 25.52 3.48
C PRO A 121 13.12 24.71 2.30
N LEU A 122 11.82 24.45 2.36
CA LEU A 122 11.04 23.88 1.26
C LEU A 122 10.69 24.98 0.26
N GLY A 123 10.81 24.67 -1.04
CA GLY A 123 10.33 25.50 -2.13
C GLY A 123 8.88 25.19 -2.51
N ASP A 124 8.54 25.36 -3.78
CA ASP A 124 7.20 25.12 -4.29
C ASP A 124 6.88 23.63 -4.36
N PRO A 125 5.59 23.25 -4.22
CA PRO A 125 5.14 21.89 -4.48
C PRO A 125 5.46 21.49 -5.92
N VAL A 126 5.87 20.22 -6.11
CA VAL A 126 6.15 19.66 -7.43
C VAL A 126 4.87 19.15 -8.09
N GLU A 127 3.94 18.62 -7.29
CA GLU A 127 2.65 18.14 -7.77
C GLU A 127 1.51 19.13 -7.46
N ASP A 128 0.56 19.25 -8.40
CA ASP A 128 -0.65 20.06 -8.21
C ASP A 128 -1.58 19.53 -7.10
N LYS A 129 -1.51 18.22 -6.84
CA LYS A 129 -2.34 17.55 -5.85
C LYS A 129 -1.50 16.55 -5.05
N PRO A 130 -1.72 16.46 -3.72
CA PRO A 130 -1.08 15.44 -2.90
C PRO A 130 -1.40 14.03 -3.40
N TRP A 131 -0.40 13.15 -3.33
CA TRP A 131 -0.63 11.72 -3.51
C TRP A 131 -1.23 11.11 -2.23
N MET A 132 -2.17 10.19 -2.40
CA MET A 132 -2.78 9.43 -1.30
C MET A 132 -2.57 7.93 -1.51
N GLY A 133 -2.10 7.25 -0.47
CA GLY A 133 -1.96 5.81 -0.42
C GLY A 133 -2.85 5.17 0.63
N ALA A 134 -3.45 4.03 0.27
CA ALA A 134 -4.24 3.20 1.15
C ALA A 134 -3.38 2.04 1.70
N ARG A 135 -3.17 2.00 3.01
CA ARG A 135 -2.39 0.95 3.68
C ARG A 135 -3.33 -0.13 4.18
N PRO A 136 -3.17 -1.37 3.73
CA PRO A 136 -3.99 -2.49 4.18
C PRO A 136 -3.55 -2.97 5.57
N CYS A 137 -4.41 -2.91 6.57
CA CYS A 137 -4.06 -3.22 7.93
C CYS A 137 -5.07 -4.16 8.60
N PHE A 138 -4.58 -4.96 9.54
CA PHE A 138 -5.39 -5.61 10.57
C PHE A 138 -5.22 -4.89 11.91
N ALA A 139 -6.13 -5.12 12.85
CA ALA A 139 -6.13 -4.45 14.15
C ALA A 139 -4.84 -4.73 14.96
N ASP A 140 -4.29 -5.94 14.82
CA ASP A 140 -3.05 -6.37 15.47
C ASP A 140 -1.79 -6.00 14.67
N SER A 141 -1.95 -5.32 13.53
CA SER A 141 -0.87 -4.91 12.62
C SER A 141 -0.05 -6.08 12.03
N ARG A 142 -0.56 -7.32 12.09
CA ARG A 142 0.10 -8.49 11.51
C ARG A 142 -0.49 -8.84 10.15
N PRO A 143 0.34 -9.15 9.13
CA PRO A 143 -0.17 -9.63 7.87
C PRO A 143 -0.76 -11.03 7.96
N VAL A 144 -1.73 -11.33 7.14
CA VAL A 144 -2.24 -12.69 6.93
C VAL A 144 -1.46 -13.31 5.77
N ILE A 145 -0.72 -14.38 6.10
CA ILE A 145 0.12 -15.13 5.15
C ILE A 145 -0.21 -16.61 5.31
N GLY A 146 -0.60 -17.28 4.23
CA GLY A 146 -0.91 -18.71 4.28
C GLY A 146 -2.07 -19.13 3.39
N ARG A 147 -2.54 -20.35 3.59
CA ARG A 147 -3.66 -20.93 2.81
C ARG A 147 -4.99 -20.24 3.14
N ALA A 148 -5.77 -19.95 2.11
CA ALA A 148 -7.12 -19.42 2.28
C ALA A 148 -8.06 -20.52 2.82
N PRO A 149 -8.82 -20.23 3.90
CA PRO A 149 -9.75 -21.22 4.47
C PRO A 149 -10.78 -21.69 3.44
N GLY A 150 -10.97 -22.98 3.31
CA GLY A 150 -12.00 -23.57 2.43
C GLY A 150 -11.75 -23.42 0.93
N GLN A 151 -10.57 -22.90 0.53
CA GLN A 151 -10.20 -22.64 -0.87
C GLN A 151 -8.87 -23.34 -1.22
N PRO A 152 -8.89 -24.63 -1.59
CA PRO A 152 -7.65 -25.34 -1.95
C PRO A 152 -6.89 -24.64 -3.07
N GLY A 153 -5.57 -24.52 -2.93
CA GLY A 153 -4.72 -23.84 -3.90
C GLY A 153 -4.78 -22.32 -3.89
N LEU A 154 -5.62 -21.70 -3.05
CA LEU A 154 -5.62 -20.24 -2.86
C LEU A 154 -4.79 -19.89 -1.64
N TRP A 155 -3.93 -18.88 -1.79
CA TRP A 155 -3.04 -18.39 -0.76
C TRP A 155 -3.22 -16.90 -0.55
N LEU A 156 -2.99 -16.44 0.67
CA LEU A 156 -3.12 -15.05 1.09
C LEU A 156 -1.75 -14.47 1.44
N ALA A 157 -1.50 -13.24 0.98
CA ALA A 157 -0.36 -12.42 1.38
C ALA A 157 -0.82 -10.96 1.44
N CYS A 158 -1.52 -10.57 2.50
CA CYS A 158 -2.16 -9.28 2.60
C CYS A 158 -2.10 -8.70 4.02
N GLY A 159 -2.36 -7.40 4.14
CA GLY A 159 -2.42 -6.74 5.44
C GLY A 159 -1.08 -6.24 5.99
N HIS A 160 -0.06 -6.07 5.14
CA HIS A 160 1.29 -5.64 5.54
C HIS A 160 1.39 -4.16 5.94
N GLY A 161 0.30 -3.41 5.92
CA GLY A 161 0.32 -1.99 6.24
C GLY A 161 1.20 -1.18 5.28
N HIS A 162 2.13 -0.41 5.84
CA HIS A 162 3.13 0.37 5.08
C HIS A 162 4.41 -0.41 4.76
N SER A 163 4.54 -1.64 5.26
CA SER A 163 5.78 -2.44 5.21
C SER A 163 5.76 -3.53 4.13
N GLY A 164 4.77 -3.54 3.23
CA GLY A 164 4.60 -4.63 2.25
C GLY A 164 5.81 -4.84 1.35
N LEU A 165 6.46 -3.77 0.87
CA LEU A 165 7.66 -3.87 0.06
C LEU A 165 8.85 -4.43 0.86
N THR A 166 9.05 -3.90 2.07
CA THR A 166 10.17 -4.30 2.95
C THR A 166 10.03 -5.74 3.43
N LEU A 167 8.81 -6.18 3.75
CA LEU A 167 8.52 -7.53 4.24
C LEU A 167 8.30 -8.56 3.13
N GLY A 168 8.21 -8.13 1.88
CA GLY A 168 7.94 -9.00 0.74
C GLY A 168 8.86 -10.23 0.67
N PRO A 169 10.19 -10.08 0.72
CA PRO A 169 11.12 -11.22 0.69
C PRO A 169 10.92 -12.20 1.84
N ALA A 170 10.73 -11.70 3.07
CA ALA A 170 10.45 -12.53 4.23
C ALA A 170 9.11 -13.26 4.11
N THR A 171 8.08 -12.56 3.63
CA THR A 171 6.76 -13.14 3.35
C THR A 171 6.85 -14.29 2.34
N ALA A 172 7.59 -14.10 1.26
CA ALA A 172 7.81 -15.15 0.26
C ALA A 172 8.51 -16.38 0.85
N GLY A 173 9.51 -16.18 1.73
CA GLY A 173 10.22 -17.29 2.38
C GLY A 173 9.37 -18.07 3.38
N THR A 174 8.47 -17.43 4.11
CA THR A 174 7.65 -18.09 5.13
C THR A 174 6.37 -18.72 4.60
N GLY A 175 5.77 -18.13 3.57
CA GLY A 175 4.46 -18.56 3.04
C GLY A 175 4.54 -19.61 1.93
N TYR A 176 5.59 -19.56 1.12
CA TYR A 176 5.67 -20.30 -0.13
C TYR A 176 6.74 -21.38 -0.20
N GLY A 177 7.58 -21.52 0.81
CA GLY A 177 8.49 -22.66 0.94
C GLY A 177 7.79 -24.01 1.11
N GLN A 178 6.45 -24.04 1.09
CA GLN A 178 5.58 -25.22 1.22
C GLN A 178 4.64 -25.42 0.00
N LEU A 179 4.84 -24.67 -1.11
CA LEU A 179 4.16 -24.88 -2.39
C LEU A 179 4.79 -26.03 -3.20
#